data_7868f417a439a3b0e46182c753054525
#
_entry.id   7868f417a439a3b0e46182c753054525
#
_cell.length_a   1.000
_cell.length_b   1.000
_cell.length_c   1.000
_cell.angle_alpha   90.00
_cell.angle_beta   90.00
_cell.angle_gamma   90.00
#
_symmetry.space_group_name_H-M   'P 1'
#
loop_
_entity.id
_entity.type
_entity.pdbx_description
1 polymer ?
#
loop_
_entity_poly.entity_id
_entity_poly.type
_entity_poly.pdbx_seq_one_letter_code
_entity_poly.pdbx_strand_id
1 'polypeptide(L)'
;MVLLVVGATGTLGRQIVRRALDEGYEVKCLVRNFQKASFLREWGAQLVKADLTGPDSLPPCFAGVDAVIDASTSRPAEKEGIYDVDWHGKVALIKAAKEAEVDRFIFFSILGAGEYPDVPLMEIKDCVERFLKESGLNYTIFRPCGFMQGLIGQYAIPILERQSVWVMGEAGAIAYMNSQDIAKFAVQALKTSAAENATFPLAGRRAWGAYEIIRLCERLSNQRASVSQMPPALLRGARKIAAFFQWTWDLADRLAFTEVSASGDTLDAPMDETYQTFGIDENEVTTLEDYLQEYFTRILKKLKELDFESGKSAKKKVPF
;
A
#
# COMPACT_ATOMS: atom_id res chain seq x y z
N MET A 1 -3.95 -25.04 -4.04
CA MET A 1 -4.75 -23.93 -3.46
C MET A 1 -4.83 -22.82 -4.51
N VAL A 2 -6.04 -22.41 -4.86
CA VAL A 2 -6.33 -21.31 -5.78
C VAL A 2 -6.57 -20.05 -4.97
N LEU A 3 -5.75 -19.04 -5.19
CA LEU A 3 -5.78 -17.76 -4.47
C LEU A 3 -6.39 -16.66 -5.33
N LEU A 4 -7.43 -15.97 -4.83
CA LEU A 4 -7.95 -14.75 -5.43
C LEU A 4 -7.28 -13.52 -4.80
N VAL A 5 -6.56 -12.75 -5.61
CA VAL A 5 -5.97 -11.47 -5.17
C VAL A 5 -6.79 -10.32 -5.70
N VAL A 6 -7.35 -9.52 -4.78
CA VAL A 6 -8.09 -8.29 -5.06
C VAL A 6 -7.16 -7.09 -4.89
N GLY A 7 -7.21 -6.11 -5.81
CA GLY A 7 -6.22 -5.04 -5.85
C GLY A 7 -4.85 -5.45 -6.44
N ALA A 8 -4.81 -6.53 -7.22
CA ALA A 8 -3.60 -7.15 -7.78
C ALA A 8 -2.67 -6.19 -8.55
N THR A 9 -3.18 -5.12 -9.14
CA THR A 9 -2.38 -4.11 -9.87
C THR A 9 -1.81 -3.02 -8.97
N GLY A 10 -2.16 -3.02 -7.68
CA GLY A 10 -1.69 -2.04 -6.68
C GLY A 10 -0.25 -2.27 -6.24
N THR A 11 0.26 -1.36 -5.40
CA THR A 11 1.62 -1.43 -4.86
C THR A 11 1.87 -2.72 -4.08
N LEU A 12 0.96 -3.07 -3.17
CA LEU A 12 1.04 -4.30 -2.40
C LEU A 12 0.56 -5.50 -3.20
N GLY A 13 -0.60 -5.40 -3.88
CA GLY A 13 -1.21 -6.53 -4.58
C GLY A 13 -0.30 -7.20 -5.60
N ARG A 14 0.49 -6.42 -6.38
CA ARG A 14 1.46 -6.99 -7.32
C ARG A 14 2.57 -7.79 -6.64
N GLN A 15 2.98 -7.41 -5.44
CA GLN A 15 3.99 -8.15 -4.68
C GLN A 15 3.41 -9.44 -4.11
N ILE A 16 2.15 -9.41 -3.67
CA ILE A 16 1.42 -10.60 -3.23
C ILE A 16 1.27 -11.59 -4.39
N VAL A 17 0.85 -11.13 -5.57
CA VAL A 17 0.72 -11.99 -6.77
C VAL A 17 2.05 -12.64 -7.10
N ARG A 18 3.13 -11.85 -7.18
CA ARG A 18 4.45 -12.37 -7.50
C ARG A 18 4.90 -13.40 -6.48
N ARG A 19 4.81 -13.06 -5.19
CA ARG A 19 5.19 -13.95 -4.10
C ARG A 19 4.39 -15.25 -4.09
N ALA A 20 3.08 -15.18 -4.30
CA ALA A 20 2.23 -16.36 -4.34
C ALA A 20 2.57 -17.28 -5.53
N LEU A 21 2.83 -16.72 -6.71
CA LEU A 21 3.27 -17.49 -7.87
C LEU A 21 4.63 -18.14 -7.64
N ASP A 22 5.60 -17.42 -7.05
CA ASP A 22 6.93 -17.93 -6.72
C ASP A 22 6.85 -19.09 -5.71
N GLU A 23 5.83 -19.11 -4.83
CA GLU A 23 5.56 -20.20 -3.88
C GLU A 23 4.67 -21.33 -4.45
N GLY A 24 4.32 -21.26 -5.74
CA GLY A 24 3.60 -22.32 -6.45
C GLY A 24 2.08 -22.32 -6.27
N TYR A 25 1.49 -21.21 -5.81
CA TYR A 25 0.02 -21.06 -5.79
C TYR A 25 -0.54 -20.82 -7.20
N GLU A 26 -1.75 -21.31 -7.46
CA GLU A 26 -2.54 -20.86 -8.58
C GLU A 26 -3.19 -19.50 -8.21
N VAL A 27 -2.87 -18.45 -8.98
CA VAL A 27 -3.31 -17.10 -8.64
C VAL A 27 -4.31 -16.56 -9.65
N LYS A 28 -5.48 -16.21 -9.16
CA LYS A 28 -6.49 -15.42 -9.88
C LYS A 28 -6.39 -13.97 -9.43
N CYS A 29 -6.35 -13.04 -10.38
CA CYS A 29 -6.30 -11.60 -10.11
C CYS A 29 -7.62 -10.96 -10.50
N LEU A 30 -8.36 -10.41 -9.52
CA LEU A 30 -9.55 -9.62 -9.78
C LEU A 30 -9.12 -8.25 -10.32
N VAL A 31 -9.52 -7.94 -11.55
CA VAL A 31 -9.11 -6.71 -12.24
C VAL A 31 -10.28 -6.08 -12.99
N ARG A 32 -10.30 -4.75 -13.02
CA ARG A 32 -11.30 -3.98 -13.78
C ARG A 32 -10.94 -3.84 -15.26
N ASN A 33 -9.65 -3.84 -15.57
CA ASN A 33 -9.13 -3.64 -16.93
C ASN A 33 -8.01 -4.64 -17.24
N PHE A 34 -8.27 -5.54 -18.20
CA PHE A 34 -7.31 -6.57 -18.61
C PHE A 34 -6.05 -6.01 -19.26
N GLN A 35 -6.14 -4.91 -20.02
CA GLN A 35 -4.97 -4.32 -20.68
C GLN A 35 -3.98 -3.77 -19.67
N LYS A 36 -4.48 -3.03 -18.67
CA LYS A 36 -3.63 -2.49 -17.59
C LYS A 36 -3.03 -3.57 -16.69
N ALA A 37 -3.61 -4.76 -16.68
CA ALA A 37 -3.21 -5.90 -15.86
C ALA A 37 -2.47 -7.00 -16.66
N SER A 38 -2.15 -6.79 -17.94
CA SER A 38 -1.53 -7.80 -18.82
C SER A 38 -0.24 -8.39 -18.26
N PHE A 39 0.56 -7.56 -17.58
CA PHE A 39 1.81 -8.00 -16.95
C PHE A 39 1.61 -9.10 -15.90
N LEU A 40 0.46 -9.14 -15.21
CA LEU A 40 0.16 -10.20 -14.24
C LEU A 40 -0.05 -11.55 -14.95
N ARG A 41 -0.64 -11.53 -16.15
CA ARG A 41 -0.77 -12.73 -16.99
C ARG A 41 0.59 -13.23 -17.47
N GLU A 42 1.48 -12.31 -17.85
CA GLU A 42 2.86 -12.64 -18.24
C GLU A 42 3.64 -13.31 -17.10
N TRP A 43 3.30 -12.98 -15.84
CA TRP A 43 3.86 -13.64 -14.66
C TRP A 43 3.27 -15.04 -14.40
N GLY A 44 2.14 -15.41 -15.03
CA GLY A 44 1.47 -16.69 -14.87
C GLY A 44 0.14 -16.62 -14.13
N ALA A 45 -0.35 -15.43 -13.72
CA ALA A 45 -1.65 -15.31 -13.06
C ALA A 45 -2.82 -15.34 -14.05
N GLN A 46 -3.94 -15.90 -13.62
CA GLN A 46 -5.22 -15.82 -14.33
C GLN A 46 -5.90 -14.47 -14.02
N LEU A 47 -6.33 -13.75 -15.05
CA LEU A 47 -7.12 -12.53 -14.85
C LEU A 47 -8.61 -12.83 -14.86
N VAL A 48 -9.35 -12.34 -13.85
CA VAL A 48 -10.80 -12.39 -13.77
C VAL A 48 -11.35 -10.96 -13.72
N LYS A 49 -12.39 -10.69 -14.53
CA LYS A 49 -12.94 -9.34 -14.65
C LYS A 49 -14.08 -9.14 -13.66
N ALA A 50 -13.89 -8.20 -12.73
CA ALA A 50 -14.94 -7.71 -11.85
C ALA A 50 -14.62 -6.29 -11.34
N ASP A 51 -15.61 -5.65 -10.74
CA ASP A 51 -15.48 -4.37 -10.06
C ASP A 51 -16.14 -4.47 -8.68
N LEU A 52 -15.45 -4.01 -7.65
CA LEU A 52 -15.99 -3.98 -6.29
C LEU A 52 -17.24 -3.09 -6.16
N THR A 53 -17.36 -2.09 -7.00
CA THR A 53 -18.53 -1.19 -7.05
C THR A 53 -19.71 -1.79 -7.83
N GLY A 54 -19.52 -2.94 -8.48
CA GLY A 54 -20.54 -3.73 -9.15
C GLY A 54 -20.68 -5.12 -8.53
N PRO A 55 -21.39 -5.28 -7.40
CA PRO A 55 -21.46 -6.53 -6.62
C PRO A 55 -21.81 -7.77 -7.44
N ASP A 56 -22.69 -7.64 -8.43
CA ASP A 56 -23.14 -8.74 -9.29
C ASP A 56 -21.99 -9.34 -10.14
N SER A 57 -20.89 -8.61 -10.29
CA SER A 57 -19.71 -9.08 -11.02
C SER A 57 -18.80 -10.00 -10.20
N LEU A 58 -18.98 -10.06 -8.87
CA LEU A 58 -18.08 -10.76 -7.96
C LEU A 58 -18.27 -12.29 -7.94
N PRO A 59 -19.49 -12.86 -7.85
CA PRO A 59 -19.67 -14.29 -7.65
C PRO A 59 -18.95 -15.16 -8.68
N PRO A 60 -18.93 -14.86 -10.00
CA PRO A 60 -18.20 -15.68 -10.96
C PRO A 60 -16.68 -15.76 -10.72
N CYS A 61 -16.10 -14.78 -10.03
CA CYS A 61 -14.66 -14.73 -9.74
C CYS A 61 -14.22 -15.77 -8.70
N PHE A 62 -15.17 -16.27 -7.90
CA PHE A 62 -14.91 -17.20 -6.81
C PHE A 62 -14.93 -18.68 -7.24
N ALA A 63 -15.29 -18.99 -8.48
CA ALA A 63 -15.33 -20.40 -8.95
C ALA A 63 -13.99 -21.11 -8.69
N GLY A 64 -13.97 -22.11 -7.79
CA GLY A 64 -12.79 -22.88 -7.40
C GLY A 64 -11.71 -22.06 -6.68
N VAL A 65 -12.07 -21.01 -5.96
CA VAL A 65 -11.17 -20.22 -5.12
C VAL A 65 -11.19 -20.78 -3.71
N ASP A 66 -10.01 -21.10 -3.17
CA ASP A 66 -9.82 -21.58 -1.80
C ASP A 66 -9.58 -20.45 -0.82
N ALA A 67 -8.86 -19.40 -1.26
CA ALA A 67 -8.51 -18.27 -0.38
C ALA A 67 -8.57 -16.92 -1.10
N VAL A 68 -8.79 -15.85 -0.32
CA VAL A 68 -8.82 -14.46 -0.80
C VAL A 68 -7.77 -13.63 -0.06
N ILE A 69 -7.02 -12.82 -0.81
CA ILE A 69 -6.23 -11.73 -0.24
C ILE A 69 -6.71 -10.40 -0.82
N ASP A 70 -7.28 -9.57 0.03
CA ASP A 70 -7.79 -8.26 -0.35
C ASP A 70 -6.79 -7.15 0.01
N ALA A 71 -6.04 -6.69 -1.00
CA ALA A 71 -5.13 -5.56 -0.94
C ALA A 71 -5.67 -4.35 -1.74
N SER A 72 -6.99 -4.29 -1.95
CA SER A 72 -7.61 -3.20 -2.71
C SER A 72 -7.97 -2.01 -1.81
N THR A 73 -7.93 -0.83 -2.41
CA THR A 73 -8.39 0.43 -1.81
C THR A 73 -8.67 1.42 -2.94
N SER A 74 -9.47 2.43 -2.68
CA SER A 74 -9.74 3.52 -3.61
C SER A 74 -8.45 4.30 -3.94
N ARG A 75 -8.37 4.88 -5.14
CA ARG A 75 -7.22 5.68 -5.58
C ARG A 75 -7.60 7.14 -5.76
N PRO A 76 -6.67 8.09 -5.49
CA PRO A 76 -6.94 9.53 -5.62
C PRO A 76 -7.49 9.99 -6.96
N ALA A 77 -7.16 9.30 -8.04
CA ALA A 77 -7.50 9.68 -9.43
C ALA A 77 -8.74 8.95 -9.97
N GLU A 78 -9.42 8.15 -9.15
CA GLU A 78 -10.63 7.42 -9.54
C GLU A 78 -11.89 8.21 -9.19
N LYS A 79 -12.98 7.94 -9.92
CA LYS A 79 -14.28 8.62 -9.69
C LYS A 79 -15.01 8.06 -8.47
N GLU A 80 -14.74 6.80 -8.18
CA GLU A 80 -15.34 6.07 -7.07
C GLU A 80 -14.73 6.54 -5.75
N GLY A 81 -15.57 6.91 -4.81
CA GLY A 81 -15.18 7.37 -3.48
C GLY A 81 -14.68 6.26 -2.57
N ILE A 82 -14.14 6.66 -1.42
CA ILE A 82 -13.69 5.71 -0.38
C ILE A 82 -14.85 4.84 0.13
N TYR A 83 -16.08 5.39 0.21
CA TYR A 83 -17.25 4.63 0.63
C TYR A 83 -17.65 3.57 -0.39
N ASP A 84 -17.56 3.86 -1.69
CA ASP A 84 -17.94 2.93 -2.74
C ASP A 84 -17.01 1.72 -2.77
N VAL A 85 -15.70 1.96 -2.68
CA VAL A 85 -14.68 0.90 -2.79
C VAL A 85 -14.36 0.29 -1.42
N ASP A 86 -14.01 1.13 -0.43
CA ASP A 86 -13.46 0.67 0.84
C ASP A 86 -14.54 0.26 1.86
N TRP A 87 -15.83 0.64 1.66
CA TRP A 87 -16.95 0.14 2.46
C TRP A 87 -17.86 -0.79 1.65
N HIS A 88 -18.66 -0.26 0.73
CA HIS A 88 -19.66 -1.06 0.01
C HIS A 88 -19.02 -2.21 -0.77
N GLY A 89 -17.89 -1.94 -1.46
CA GLY A 89 -17.15 -2.94 -2.19
C GLY A 89 -16.57 -4.04 -1.30
N LYS A 90 -16.08 -3.70 -0.10
CA LYS A 90 -15.56 -4.69 0.85
C LYS A 90 -16.67 -5.56 1.44
N VAL A 91 -17.79 -4.95 1.81
CA VAL A 91 -18.96 -5.69 2.29
C VAL A 91 -19.45 -6.69 1.23
N ALA A 92 -19.52 -6.27 -0.03
CA ALA A 92 -19.89 -7.14 -1.14
C ALA A 92 -18.89 -8.28 -1.35
N LEU A 93 -17.58 -7.97 -1.30
CA LEU A 93 -16.52 -8.97 -1.44
C LEU A 93 -16.56 -10.02 -0.33
N ILE A 94 -16.72 -9.60 0.94
CA ILE A 94 -16.80 -10.49 2.10
C ILE A 94 -18.05 -11.39 2.00
N LYS A 95 -19.19 -10.84 1.59
CA LYS A 95 -20.42 -11.64 1.36
C LYS A 95 -20.21 -12.68 0.25
N ALA A 96 -19.65 -12.29 -0.88
CA ALA A 96 -19.38 -13.19 -1.99
C ALA A 96 -18.37 -14.30 -1.60
N ALA A 97 -17.35 -13.96 -0.80
CA ALA A 97 -16.41 -14.92 -0.25
C ALA A 97 -17.09 -15.93 0.68
N LYS A 98 -18.00 -15.47 1.54
CA LYS A 98 -18.78 -16.33 2.43
C LYS A 98 -19.72 -17.25 1.66
N GLU A 99 -20.43 -16.74 0.66
CA GLU A 99 -21.33 -17.53 -0.19
C GLU A 99 -20.58 -18.59 -1.03
N ALA A 100 -19.32 -18.30 -1.38
CA ALA A 100 -18.44 -19.22 -2.08
C ALA A 100 -17.70 -20.19 -1.14
N GLU A 101 -17.94 -20.12 0.17
CA GLU A 101 -17.34 -20.98 1.21
C GLU A 101 -15.80 -21.01 1.15
N VAL A 102 -15.14 -19.84 0.93
CA VAL A 102 -13.68 -19.79 0.90
C VAL A 102 -13.09 -20.13 2.27
N ASP A 103 -12.01 -20.92 2.29
CA ASP A 103 -11.35 -21.39 3.51
C ASP A 103 -10.64 -20.27 4.27
N ARG A 104 -10.18 -19.22 3.58
CA ARG A 104 -9.34 -18.17 4.17
C ARG A 104 -9.59 -16.81 3.55
N PHE A 105 -9.71 -15.77 4.40
CA PHE A 105 -9.82 -14.38 3.95
C PHE A 105 -8.78 -13.50 4.63
N ILE A 106 -7.85 -12.92 3.85
CA ILE A 106 -6.81 -12.02 4.36
C ILE A 106 -7.17 -10.59 3.98
N PHE A 107 -7.21 -9.70 4.97
CA PHE A 107 -7.58 -8.30 4.81
C PHE A 107 -6.48 -7.36 5.28
N PHE A 108 -6.25 -6.28 4.53
CA PHE A 108 -5.36 -5.20 4.92
C PHE A 108 -6.14 -4.00 5.42
N SER A 109 -6.06 -3.78 6.72
CA SER A 109 -6.53 -2.59 7.40
C SER A 109 -5.43 -1.51 7.49
N ILE A 110 -5.45 -0.70 8.52
CA ILE A 110 -4.43 0.31 8.83
C ILE A 110 -4.18 0.28 10.34
N LEU A 111 -2.93 0.46 10.78
CA LEU A 111 -2.61 0.57 12.20
C LEU A 111 -3.33 1.79 12.79
N GLY A 112 -3.94 1.63 13.97
CA GLY A 112 -4.69 2.68 14.65
C GLY A 112 -6.07 2.95 14.05
N ALA A 113 -6.62 2.11 13.17
CA ALA A 113 -7.91 2.36 12.50
C ALA A 113 -9.05 2.71 13.49
N GLY A 114 -9.13 2.03 14.64
CA GLY A 114 -10.13 2.30 15.68
C GLY A 114 -9.84 3.51 16.58
N GLU A 115 -8.68 4.15 16.44
CA GLU A 115 -8.24 5.27 17.28
C GLU A 115 -8.62 6.64 16.71
N TYR A 116 -8.94 6.69 15.41
CA TYR A 116 -9.25 7.93 14.68
C TYR A 116 -10.64 7.87 14.03
N PRO A 117 -11.73 7.85 14.82
CA PRO A 117 -13.10 7.70 14.28
C PRO A 117 -13.55 8.92 13.43
N ASP A 118 -12.94 10.08 13.61
CA ASP A 118 -13.23 11.29 12.83
C ASP A 118 -12.54 11.33 11.46
N VAL A 119 -11.72 10.31 11.16
CA VAL A 119 -11.03 10.17 9.87
C VAL A 119 -11.74 9.09 9.05
N PRO A 120 -12.48 9.45 7.99
CA PRO A 120 -13.40 8.54 7.29
C PRO A 120 -12.75 7.24 6.83
N LEU A 121 -11.53 7.27 6.29
CA LEU A 121 -10.85 6.04 5.88
C LEU A 121 -10.52 5.12 7.06
N MET A 122 -10.13 5.69 8.21
CA MET A 122 -9.82 4.91 9.42
C MET A 122 -11.10 4.29 10.00
N GLU A 123 -12.19 5.07 10.09
CA GLU A 123 -13.51 4.59 10.50
C GLU A 123 -13.99 3.44 9.60
N ILE A 124 -13.90 3.62 8.27
CA ILE A 124 -14.28 2.58 7.31
C ILE A 124 -13.46 1.30 7.52
N LYS A 125 -12.13 1.42 7.71
CA LYS A 125 -11.28 0.25 7.94
C LYS A 125 -11.68 -0.49 9.23
N ASP A 126 -11.96 0.22 10.32
CA ASP A 126 -12.45 -0.38 11.56
C ASP A 126 -13.82 -1.06 11.39
N CYS A 127 -14.74 -0.41 10.67
CA CYS A 127 -16.04 -1.00 10.34
C CYS A 127 -15.90 -2.29 9.51
N VAL A 128 -15.01 -2.32 8.51
CA VAL A 128 -14.75 -3.52 7.71
C VAL A 128 -14.12 -4.63 8.55
N GLU A 129 -13.19 -4.31 9.44
CA GLU A 129 -12.64 -5.32 10.37
C GLU A 129 -13.73 -5.96 11.22
N ARG A 130 -14.63 -5.15 11.81
CA ARG A 130 -15.76 -5.66 12.62
C ARG A 130 -16.69 -6.52 11.78
N PHE A 131 -17.06 -6.06 10.58
CA PHE A 131 -17.91 -6.80 9.67
C PHE A 131 -17.28 -8.15 9.26
N LEU A 132 -15.98 -8.18 8.98
CA LEU A 132 -15.25 -9.41 8.65
C LEU A 132 -15.21 -10.38 9.85
N LYS A 133 -14.94 -9.89 11.05
CA LYS A 133 -14.95 -10.71 12.29
C LYS A 133 -16.31 -11.35 12.56
N GLU A 134 -17.39 -10.64 12.26
CA GLU A 134 -18.76 -11.12 12.45
C GLU A 134 -19.27 -11.99 11.27
N SER A 135 -18.54 -12.03 10.16
CA SER A 135 -18.98 -12.75 8.94
C SER A 135 -19.01 -14.27 9.09
N GLY A 136 -18.22 -14.82 10.01
CA GLY A 136 -18.01 -16.26 10.17
C GLY A 136 -16.97 -16.85 9.21
N LEU A 137 -16.31 -16.03 8.38
CA LEU A 137 -15.14 -16.44 7.60
C LEU A 137 -13.92 -16.63 8.50
N ASN A 138 -13.06 -17.58 8.16
CA ASN A 138 -11.74 -17.70 8.76
C ASN A 138 -10.84 -16.58 8.20
N TYR A 139 -10.53 -15.57 9.02
CA TYR A 139 -9.84 -14.37 8.59
C TYR A 139 -8.43 -14.23 9.18
N THR A 140 -7.61 -13.44 8.50
CA THR A 140 -6.42 -12.78 9.06
C THR A 140 -6.47 -11.31 8.70
N ILE A 141 -6.32 -10.42 9.67
CA ILE A 141 -6.27 -8.97 9.45
C ILE A 141 -4.84 -8.49 9.68
N PHE A 142 -4.28 -7.82 8.68
CA PHE A 142 -3.01 -7.11 8.82
C PHE A 142 -3.25 -5.60 8.92
N ARG A 143 -2.54 -4.96 9.85
CA ARG A 143 -2.59 -3.51 10.08
C ARG A 143 -1.21 -2.88 9.78
N PRO A 144 -0.89 -2.57 8.51
CA PRO A 144 0.36 -1.88 8.18
C PRO A 144 0.35 -0.42 8.69
N CYS A 145 1.54 0.08 9.09
CA CYS A 145 1.76 1.48 9.44
C CYS A 145 1.87 2.37 8.19
N GLY A 146 2.59 1.90 7.18
CA GLY A 146 2.81 2.62 5.93
C GLY A 146 3.77 1.87 5.01
N PHE A 147 3.79 2.25 3.73
CA PHE A 147 4.63 1.60 2.73
C PHE A 147 5.85 2.44 2.37
N MET A 148 7.05 1.85 2.39
CA MET A 148 8.29 2.50 1.93
C MET A 148 8.18 3.02 0.50
N GLN A 149 7.38 2.37 -0.36
CA GLN A 149 7.18 2.74 -1.75
C GLN A 149 6.64 4.17 -1.92
N GLY A 150 5.81 4.64 -0.99
CA GLY A 150 5.28 6.01 -0.99
C GLY A 150 6.36 7.08 -0.84
N LEU A 151 7.42 6.75 -0.10
CA LEU A 151 8.51 7.69 0.23
C LEU A 151 9.33 8.08 -1.00
N ILE A 152 9.35 7.23 -2.03
CA ILE A 152 10.04 7.54 -3.29
C ILE A 152 9.44 8.79 -3.94
N GLY A 153 8.12 8.82 -4.13
CA GLY A 153 7.42 9.97 -4.71
C GLY A 153 7.39 11.18 -3.80
N GLN A 154 7.33 10.96 -2.48
CA GLN A 154 7.21 12.02 -1.50
C GLN A 154 8.55 12.73 -1.22
N TYR A 155 9.67 12.01 -1.20
CA TYR A 155 10.99 12.52 -0.80
C TYR A 155 12.07 12.32 -1.87
N ALA A 156 12.28 11.09 -2.34
CA ALA A 156 13.44 10.77 -3.18
C ALA A 156 13.42 11.48 -4.53
N ILE A 157 12.29 11.43 -5.26
CA ILE A 157 12.14 12.06 -6.57
C ILE A 157 12.27 13.59 -6.48
N PRO A 158 11.52 14.30 -5.59
CA PRO A 158 11.67 15.75 -5.47
C PRO A 158 13.11 16.19 -5.18
N ILE A 159 13.84 15.47 -4.33
CA ILE A 159 15.24 15.80 -4.02
C ILE A 159 16.13 15.60 -5.24
N LEU A 160 15.99 14.50 -5.99
CA LEU A 160 16.74 14.26 -7.22
C LEU A 160 16.47 15.31 -8.28
N GLU A 161 15.22 15.74 -8.42
CA GLU A 161 14.77 16.73 -9.40
C GLU A 161 14.95 18.18 -8.92
N ARG A 162 15.51 18.40 -7.72
CA ARG A 162 15.68 19.71 -7.06
C ARG A 162 14.37 20.47 -6.88
N GLN A 163 13.28 19.75 -6.69
CA GLN A 163 11.98 20.30 -6.35
C GLN A 163 11.83 20.44 -4.84
N SER A 164 10.85 21.24 -4.39
CA SER A 164 10.55 21.37 -2.97
C SER A 164 9.89 20.10 -2.42
N VAL A 165 10.42 19.62 -1.31
CA VAL A 165 9.80 18.57 -0.49
C VAL A 165 8.82 19.24 0.48
N TRP A 166 7.57 18.81 0.44
CA TRP A 166 6.53 19.32 1.34
C TRP A 166 6.44 18.47 2.59
N VAL A 167 6.64 19.09 3.75
CA VAL A 167 6.42 18.47 5.06
C VAL A 167 5.15 19.07 5.67
N MET A 168 4.20 18.20 6.05
CA MET A 168 2.91 18.61 6.60
C MET A 168 2.96 18.53 8.12
N GLY A 169 2.61 19.64 8.78
CA GLY A 169 2.48 19.70 10.22
C GLY A 169 3.75 19.36 11.02
N GLU A 170 3.55 18.89 12.24
CA GLU A 170 4.57 18.25 13.07
C GLU A 170 4.58 16.75 12.68
N ALA A 171 5.14 16.43 11.52
CA ALA A 171 5.10 15.08 10.99
C ALA A 171 5.59 14.06 12.04
N GLY A 172 4.69 13.22 12.51
CA GLY A 172 4.98 12.09 13.40
C GLY A 172 5.95 11.11 12.76
N ALA A 173 6.50 10.23 13.55
CA ALA A 173 7.34 9.16 13.05
C ALA A 173 6.47 7.95 12.64
N ILE A 174 6.78 7.31 11.51
CA ILE A 174 6.04 6.15 10.99
C ILE A 174 7.01 5.00 10.75
N ALA A 175 6.65 3.81 11.23
CA ALA A 175 7.40 2.58 11.02
C ALA A 175 7.02 1.96 9.66
N TYR A 176 7.56 2.53 8.57
CA TYR A 176 7.29 2.06 7.21
C TYR A 176 7.85 0.66 6.97
N MET A 177 7.09 -0.16 6.25
CA MET A 177 7.52 -1.49 5.82
C MET A 177 7.53 -1.62 4.30
N ASN A 178 8.45 -2.41 3.76
CA ASN A 178 8.51 -2.69 2.34
C ASN A 178 7.32 -3.58 1.92
N SER A 179 6.62 -3.23 0.85
CA SER A 179 5.49 -4.01 0.35
C SER A 179 5.84 -5.44 -0.05
N GLN A 180 7.11 -5.75 -0.34
CA GLN A 180 7.58 -7.12 -0.58
C GLN A 180 7.59 -7.93 0.72
N ASP A 181 8.01 -7.33 1.82
CA ASP A 181 8.01 -7.99 3.14
C ASP A 181 6.56 -8.18 3.63
N ILE A 182 5.69 -7.18 3.45
CA ILE A 182 4.26 -7.32 3.73
C ILE A 182 3.63 -8.46 2.93
N ALA A 183 4.00 -8.62 1.64
CA ALA A 183 3.53 -9.72 0.82
C ALA A 183 4.03 -11.08 1.33
N LYS A 184 5.23 -11.15 1.93
CA LYS A 184 5.76 -12.35 2.59
C LYS A 184 4.86 -12.78 3.75
N PHE A 185 4.48 -11.85 4.65
CA PHE A 185 3.54 -12.12 5.73
C PHE A 185 2.16 -12.57 5.20
N ALA A 186 1.65 -11.91 4.17
CA ALA A 186 0.35 -12.24 3.59
C ALA A 186 0.28 -13.67 3.03
N VAL A 187 1.30 -14.08 2.28
CA VAL A 187 1.35 -15.42 1.70
C VAL A 187 1.64 -16.47 2.77
N GLN A 188 2.49 -16.16 3.75
CA GLN A 188 2.76 -17.04 4.87
C GLN A 188 1.51 -17.29 5.73
N ALA A 189 0.61 -16.30 5.86
CA ALA A 189 -0.63 -16.45 6.61
C ALA A 189 -1.55 -17.56 6.05
N LEU A 190 -1.46 -17.86 4.76
CA LEU A 190 -2.23 -18.96 4.14
C LEU A 190 -1.87 -20.34 4.71
N LYS A 191 -0.66 -20.49 5.25
CA LYS A 191 -0.12 -21.75 5.79
C LYS A 191 -0.07 -21.77 7.31
N THR A 192 -0.31 -20.63 7.98
CA THR A 192 -0.12 -20.46 9.42
C THR A 192 -1.46 -20.57 10.14
N SER A 193 -1.71 -21.68 10.81
CA SER A 193 -2.95 -21.88 11.56
C SER A 193 -3.10 -20.91 12.74
N ALA A 194 -1.99 -20.51 13.39
CA ALA A 194 -2.00 -19.50 14.44
C ALA A 194 -2.43 -18.10 13.97
N ALA A 195 -2.49 -17.86 12.65
CA ALA A 195 -2.97 -16.61 12.06
C ALA A 195 -4.49 -16.60 11.82
N GLU A 196 -5.19 -17.72 12.14
CA GLU A 196 -6.61 -17.83 11.95
C GLU A 196 -7.39 -16.99 12.98
N ASN A 197 -8.36 -16.23 12.47
CA ASN A 197 -9.20 -15.33 13.28
C ASN A 197 -8.39 -14.35 14.14
N ALA A 198 -7.24 -13.90 13.62
CA ALA A 198 -6.30 -13.05 14.32
C ALA A 198 -5.99 -11.76 13.56
N THR A 199 -5.49 -10.77 14.29
CA THR A 199 -5.11 -9.45 13.78
C THR A 199 -3.67 -9.16 14.16
N PHE A 200 -2.84 -8.78 13.18
CA PHE A 200 -1.41 -8.54 13.38
C PHE A 200 -1.00 -7.15 12.87
N PRO A 201 -0.19 -6.41 13.65
CA PRO A 201 0.46 -5.22 13.14
C PRO A 201 1.52 -5.58 12.10
N LEU A 202 1.77 -4.67 11.17
CA LEU A 202 2.90 -4.74 10.24
C LEU A 202 3.64 -3.40 10.25
N ALA A 203 4.69 -3.34 11.06
CA ALA A 203 5.54 -2.19 11.26
C ALA A 203 6.97 -2.50 10.80
N GLY A 204 7.66 -1.49 10.27
CA GLY A 204 9.09 -1.58 9.99
C GLY A 204 9.90 -1.65 11.28
N ARG A 205 11.20 -1.90 11.15
CA ARG A 205 12.11 -2.10 12.31
C ARG A 205 12.22 -0.90 13.25
N ARG A 206 11.93 0.30 12.76
CA ARG A 206 11.79 1.52 13.56
C ARG A 206 10.92 2.56 12.86
N ALA A 207 10.39 3.48 13.64
CA ALA A 207 9.69 4.65 13.12
C ALA A 207 10.69 5.72 12.62
N TRP A 208 10.30 6.43 11.55
CA TRP A 208 11.07 7.45 10.87
C TRP A 208 10.28 8.75 10.78
N GLY A 209 10.87 9.83 11.25
CA GLY A 209 10.35 11.18 11.04
C GLY A 209 10.67 11.71 9.64
N ALA A 210 9.84 12.62 9.13
CA ALA A 210 10.01 13.23 7.80
C ALA A 210 11.42 13.81 7.57
N TYR A 211 11.96 14.53 8.54
CA TYR A 211 13.30 15.14 8.44
C TYR A 211 14.44 14.11 8.48
N GLU A 212 14.25 12.97 9.13
CA GLU A 212 15.23 11.88 9.10
C GLU A 212 15.30 11.26 7.71
N ILE A 213 14.11 11.04 7.08
CA ILE A 213 13.99 10.52 5.72
C ILE A 213 14.62 11.50 4.71
N ILE A 214 14.33 12.80 4.84
CA ILE A 214 14.93 13.84 4.01
C ILE A 214 16.46 13.80 4.11
N ARG A 215 17.02 13.80 5.33
CA ARG A 215 18.48 13.70 5.54
C ARG A 215 19.10 12.42 4.96
N LEU A 216 18.37 11.31 5.06
CA LEU A 216 18.81 10.05 4.45
C LEU A 216 18.84 10.18 2.92
N CYS A 217 17.79 10.73 2.29
CA CYS A 217 17.75 10.97 0.85
C CYS A 217 18.83 11.96 0.38
N GLU A 218 19.08 13.03 1.12
CA GLU A 218 20.18 13.99 0.83
C GLU A 218 21.54 13.28 0.82
N ARG A 219 21.81 12.46 1.81
CA ARG A 219 23.06 11.70 1.91
C ARG A 219 23.23 10.72 0.75
N LEU A 220 22.17 10.01 0.38
CA LEU A 220 22.21 8.99 -0.67
C LEU A 220 22.26 9.58 -2.09
N SER A 221 21.63 10.74 -2.30
CA SER A 221 21.62 11.44 -3.59
C SER A 221 22.79 12.40 -3.78
N ASN A 222 23.48 12.78 -2.72
CA ASN A 222 24.43 13.91 -2.68
C ASN A 222 23.80 15.23 -3.17
N GLN A 223 22.50 15.43 -2.92
CA GLN A 223 21.74 16.62 -3.24
C GLN A 223 21.17 17.21 -1.95
N ARG A 224 21.01 18.55 -1.89
CA ARG A 224 20.32 19.20 -0.78
C ARG A 224 18.85 19.37 -1.09
N ALA A 225 18.01 19.07 -0.11
CA ALA A 225 16.57 19.24 -0.22
C ALA A 225 16.19 20.73 -0.02
N SER A 226 15.25 21.19 -0.85
CA SER A 226 14.49 22.40 -0.55
C SER A 226 13.23 21.97 0.20
N VAL A 227 13.10 22.32 1.48
CA VAL A 227 11.97 21.91 2.30
C VAL A 227 10.97 23.04 2.46
N SER A 228 9.72 22.77 2.12
CA SER A 228 8.59 23.68 2.36
C SER A 228 7.68 23.07 3.42
N GLN A 229 7.31 23.87 4.42
CA GLN A 229 6.39 23.43 5.47
C GLN A 229 4.97 23.93 5.18
N MET A 230 3.99 23.03 5.34
CA MET A 230 2.58 23.42 5.35
C MET A 230 2.08 23.43 6.79
N PRO A 231 1.69 24.59 7.33
CA PRO A 231 1.14 24.67 8.68
C PRO A 231 -0.12 23.83 8.84
N PRO A 232 -0.33 23.13 9.98
CA PRO A 232 -1.53 22.30 10.23
C PRO A 232 -2.84 23.10 10.12
N ALA A 233 -2.80 24.39 10.46
CA ALA A 233 -3.97 25.26 10.33
C ALA A 233 -4.44 25.43 8.88
N LEU A 234 -3.51 25.50 7.92
CA LEU A 234 -3.85 25.57 6.49
C LEU A 234 -4.44 24.26 6.00
N LEU A 235 -3.92 23.11 6.46
CA LEU A 235 -4.44 21.79 6.12
C LEU A 235 -5.89 21.65 6.61
N ARG A 236 -6.16 22.00 7.88
CA ARG A 236 -7.52 22.00 8.45
C ARG A 236 -8.46 22.99 7.73
N GLY A 237 -7.95 24.15 7.34
CA GLY A 237 -8.68 25.13 6.55
C GLY A 237 -9.04 24.58 5.17
N ALA A 238 -8.10 24.01 4.46
CA ALA A 238 -8.31 23.36 3.15
C ALA A 238 -9.34 22.22 3.21
N ARG A 239 -9.26 21.37 4.25
CA ARG A 239 -10.24 20.30 4.51
C ARG A 239 -11.65 20.86 4.69
N LYS A 240 -11.83 21.91 5.53
CA LYS A 240 -13.13 22.52 5.77
C LYS A 240 -13.72 23.13 4.49
N ILE A 241 -12.88 23.77 3.66
CA ILE A 241 -13.32 24.33 2.37
C ILE A 241 -13.68 23.20 1.42
N ALA A 242 -12.86 22.16 1.31
CA ALA A 242 -13.15 20.99 0.48
C ALA A 242 -14.43 20.28 0.91
N ALA A 243 -14.69 20.13 2.19
CA ALA A 243 -15.91 19.50 2.72
C ALA A 243 -17.18 20.33 2.45
N PHE A 244 -17.07 21.63 2.16
CA PHE A 244 -18.22 22.49 1.84
C PHE A 244 -18.81 22.19 0.45
N PHE A 245 -18.01 21.66 -0.48
CA PHE A 245 -18.44 21.35 -1.84
C PHE A 245 -18.57 19.83 -2.02
N GLN A 246 -19.75 19.33 -2.41
CA GLN A 246 -20.00 17.88 -2.59
C GLN A 246 -19.01 17.19 -3.53
N TRP A 247 -18.59 17.85 -4.59
CA TRP A 247 -17.63 17.29 -5.58
C TRP A 247 -16.19 17.20 -5.08
N THR A 248 -15.88 17.72 -3.89
CA THR A 248 -14.55 17.65 -3.26
C THR A 248 -14.53 16.80 -1.97
N TRP A 249 -15.60 16.07 -1.66
CA TRP A 249 -15.67 15.26 -0.44
C TRP A 249 -14.54 14.22 -0.35
N ASP A 250 -14.26 13.50 -1.45
CA ASP A 250 -13.13 12.57 -1.49
C ASP A 250 -11.78 13.25 -1.20
N LEU A 251 -11.62 14.51 -1.60
CA LEU A 251 -10.44 15.30 -1.26
C LEU A 251 -10.40 15.63 0.24
N ALA A 252 -11.54 16.01 0.83
CA ALA A 252 -11.64 16.29 2.26
C ALA A 252 -11.31 15.06 3.11
N ASP A 253 -11.80 13.87 2.72
CA ASP A 253 -11.55 12.60 3.39
C ASP A 253 -10.08 12.19 3.32
N ARG A 254 -9.42 12.46 2.19
CA ARG A 254 -7.98 12.23 2.01
C ARG A 254 -7.11 13.19 2.82
N LEU A 255 -7.54 14.46 2.91
CA LEU A 255 -6.88 15.44 3.75
C LEU A 255 -7.02 15.08 5.24
N ALA A 256 -8.16 14.48 5.65
CA ALA A 256 -8.35 13.96 6.99
C ALA A 256 -7.33 12.87 7.34
N PHE A 257 -7.09 11.92 6.43
CA PHE A 257 -6.04 10.89 6.63
C PHE A 257 -4.65 11.50 6.72
N THR A 258 -4.37 12.54 5.94
CA THR A 258 -3.09 13.26 6.00
C THR A 258 -2.91 13.96 7.35
N GLU A 259 -4.01 14.41 8.00
CA GLU A 259 -3.96 15.00 9.34
C GLU A 259 -3.47 13.99 10.41
N VAL A 260 -3.78 12.70 10.29
CA VAL A 260 -3.24 11.65 11.19
C VAL A 260 -1.72 11.61 11.12
N SER A 261 -1.15 11.63 9.90
CA SER A 261 0.30 11.67 9.72
C SER A 261 0.93 12.99 10.16
N ALA A 262 0.16 14.07 10.26
CA ALA A 262 0.59 15.41 10.64
C ALA A 262 0.28 15.76 12.11
N SER A 263 -0.34 14.85 12.88
CA SER A 263 -0.70 15.08 14.30
C SER A 263 0.52 15.09 15.25
N GLY A 264 1.66 14.60 14.77
CA GLY A 264 2.85 14.40 15.60
C GLY A 264 2.90 13.04 16.30
N ASP A 265 1.84 12.22 16.16
CA ASP A 265 1.80 10.89 16.76
C ASP A 265 2.76 9.93 16.06
N THR A 266 3.33 8.99 16.83
CA THR A 266 4.16 7.94 16.29
C THR A 266 3.27 6.75 15.91
N LEU A 267 3.28 6.36 14.63
CA LEU A 267 2.65 5.13 14.15
C LEU A 267 3.68 4.01 14.11
N ASP A 268 3.69 3.22 15.17
CA ASP A 268 4.58 2.08 15.38
C ASP A 268 3.87 0.99 16.20
N ALA A 269 4.34 -0.24 16.11
CA ALA A 269 3.81 -1.33 16.90
C ALA A 269 4.89 -2.41 17.13
N PRO A 270 4.85 -3.11 18.30
CA PRO A 270 5.73 -4.24 18.54
C PRO A 270 5.43 -5.38 17.56
N MET A 271 6.47 -5.96 17.00
CA MET A 271 6.37 -6.98 15.95
C MET A 271 6.79 -8.39 16.43
N ASP A 272 7.23 -8.53 17.68
CA ASP A 272 7.76 -9.80 18.22
C ASP A 272 6.80 -10.96 18.02
N GLU A 273 5.53 -10.80 18.41
CA GLU A 273 4.50 -11.80 18.25
C GLU A 273 4.23 -12.10 16.77
N THR A 274 4.22 -11.07 15.93
CA THR A 274 4.04 -11.22 14.49
C THR A 274 5.19 -12.04 13.88
N TYR A 275 6.45 -11.69 14.19
CA TYR A 275 7.60 -12.43 13.71
C TYR A 275 7.58 -13.90 14.18
N GLN A 276 7.28 -14.13 15.45
CA GLN A 276 7.19 -15.48 16.01
C GLN A 276 6.08 -16.30 15.35
N THR A 277 4.88 -15.73 15.19
CA THR A 277 3.72 -16.41 14.59
C THR A 277 3.98 -16.86 13.16
N PHE A 278 4.63 -16.01 12.38
CA PHE A 278 4.89 -16.30 10.96
C PHE A 278 6.25 -16.96 10.71
N GLY A 279 7.09 -17.15 11.74
CA GLY A 279 8.42 -17.73 11.60
C GLY A 279 9.34 -16.92 10.69
N ILE A 280 9.20 -15.60 10.72
CA ILE A 280 10.00 -14.66 9.91
C ILE A 280 11.03 -14.01 10.83
N ASP A 281 12.31 -14.05 10.45
CA ASP A 281 13.36 -13.35 11.18
C ASP A 281 13.28 -11.83 10.91
N GLU A 282 13.32 -11.03 11.97
CA GLU A 282 13.38 -9.56 11.87
C GLU A 282 14.53 -9.11 10.94
N ASN A 283 15.66 -9.81 10.96
CA ASN A 283 16.81 -9.48 10.13
C ASN A 283 16.59 -9.69 8.62
N GLU A 284 15.57 -10.44 8.24
CA GLU A 284 15.15 -10.61 6.84
C GLU A 284 14.25 -9.49 6.34
N VAL A 285 13.74 -8.64 7.25
CA VAL A 285 12.87 -7.52 6.88
C VAL A 285 13.73 -6.33 6.45
N THR A 286 13.42 -5.81 5.27
CA THR A 286 14.15 -4.71 4.64
C THR A 286 14.13 -3.45 5.53
N THR A 287 15.30 -2.86 5.81
CA THR A 287 15.36 -1.55 6.47
C THR A 287 15.05 -0.43 5.50
N LEU A 288 14.64 0.74 5.99
CA LEU A 288 14.41 1.90 5.13
C LEU A 288 15.72 2.38 4.48
N GLU A 289 16.82 2.27 5.21
CA GLU A 289 18.15 2.59 4.71
C GLU A 289 18.51 1.74 3.49
N ASP A 290 18.36 0.42 3.60
CA ASP A 290 18.68 -0.51 2.52
C ASP A 290 17.76 -0.30 1.32
N TYR A 291 16.45 -0.11 1.56
CA TYR A 291 15.46 0.16 0.53
C TYR A 291 15.79 1.43 -0.29
N LEU A 292 16.09 2.54 0.40
CA LEU A 292 16.45 3.79 -0.26
C LEU A 292 17.84 3.73 -0.91
N GLN A 293 18.81 3.04 -0.28
CA GLN A 293 20.13 2.83 -0.83
C GLN A 293 20.06 2.07 -2.17
N GLU A 294 19.28 0.99 -2.22
CA GLU A 294 19.06 0.23 -3.46
C GLU A 294 18.39 1.10 -4.53
N TYR A 295 17.35 1.86 -4.16
CA TYR A 295 16.67 2.76 -5.08
C TYR A 295 17.63 3.79 -5.69
N PHE A 296 18.38 4.53 -4.85
CA PHE A 296 19.31 5.55 -5.32
C PHE A 296 20.44 4.96 -6.15
N THR A 297 20.99 3.82 -5.76
CA THR A 297 22.03 3.12 -6.53
C THR A 297 21.55 2.78 -7.94
N ARG A 298 20.34 2.24 -8.07
CA ARG A 298 19.73 1.86 -9.34
C ARG A 298 19.43 3.07 -10.23
N ILE A 299 18.83 4.13 -9.66
CA ILE A 299 18.45 5.30 -10.43
C ILE A 299 19.67 6.11 -10.89
N LEU A 300 20.67 6.30 -10.02
CA LEU A 300 21.90 7.03 -10.37
C LEU A 300 22.71 6.27 -11.41
N LYS A 301 22.76 4.94 -11.37
CA LYS A 301 23.37 4.13 -12.41
C LYS A 301 22.67 4.36 -13.76
N LYS A 302 21.34 4.31 -13.79
CA LYS A 302 20.55 4.53 -15.02
C LYS A 302 20.74 5.93 -15.59
N LEU A 303 20.80 6.95 -14.73
CA LEU A 303 21.07 8.34 -15.18
C LEU A 303 22.46 8.46 -15.82
N LYS A 304 23.49 7.86 -15.24
CA LYS A 304 24.85 7.85 -15.83
C LYS A 304 24.88 7.13 -17.18
N GLU A 305 24.15 6.04 -17.35
CA GLU A 305 24.04 5.32 -18.61
C GLU A 305 23.39 6.19 -19.71
N LEU A 306 22.29 6.90 -19.36
CA LEU A 306 21.61 7.82 -20.28
C LEU A 306 22.49 9.03 -20.67
N ASP A 307 23.22 9.61 -19.72
CA ASP A 307 24.16 10.71 -19.99
C ASP A 307 25.29 10.25 -20.90
N PHE A 308 25.80 9.06 -20.74
CA PHE A 308 26.85 8.49 -21.61
C PHE A 308 26.33 8.22 -23.01
N GLU A 309 25.11 7.73 -23.19
CA GLU A 309 24.49 7.51 -24.50
C GLU A 309 24.19 8.83 -25.20
N SER A 310 23.69 9.84 -24.49
CA SER A 310 23.43 11.18 -25.03
C SER A 310 24.74 11.89 -25.46
N GLY A 311 25.80 11.75 -24.66
CA GLY A 311 27.13 12.24 -24.99
C GLY A 311 27.75 11.55 -26.23
N LYS A 312 27.51 10.27 -26.45
CA LYS A 312 27.93 9.55 -27.66
C LYS A 312 27.13 9.98 -28.90
N SER A 313 25.81 10.21 -28.73
CA SER A 313 24.95 10.69 -29.82
C SER A 313 25.29 12.11 -30.24
N ALA A 314 25.68 12.99 -29.32
CA ALA A 314 26.14 14.34 -29.61
C ALA A 314 27.48 14.35 -30.36
N LYS A 315 28.42 13.45 -30.01
CA LYS A 315 29.71 13.32 -30.71
C LYS A 315 29.58 12.74 -32.12
N LYS A 316 28.50 12.00 -32.44
CA LYS A 316 28.24 11.49 -33.81
C LYS A 316 27.61 12.53 -34.75
N LYS A 317 27.20 13.69 -34.25
CA LYS A 317 26.53 14.76 -35.03
C LYS A 317 27.44 15.96 -35.36
N VAL A 318 28.77 15.83 -35.26
CA VAL A 318 29.68 16.84 -35.78
C VAL A 318 30.05 16.42 -37.22
N PRO A 319 29.48 17.04 -38.26
CA PRO A 319 29.97 16.84 -39.64
C PRO A 319 31.26 17.63 -39.82
N PHE A 320 32.23 17.03 -40.46
CA PHE A 320 33.38 17.70 -41.01
C PHE A 320 32.95 18.65 -42.14
#